data_020047e56ed60526fd268115c77719e5
#
_entry.id   020047e56ed60526fd268115c77719e5
#
_cell.length_a   1.000
_cell.length_b   1.000
_cell.length_c   1.000
_cell.angle_alpha   90.00
_cell.angle_beta   90.00
_cell.angle_gamma   90.00
#
_symmetry.space_group_name_H-M   'P 1'
#
loop_
_entity.id
_entity.type
_entity.pdbx_description
1 polymer ?
#
loop_
_entity_poly.entity_id
_entity_poly.type
_entity_poly.pdbx_seq_one_letter_code
_entity_poly.pdbx_strand_id
1 'polypeptide(L)'
;MRMQAKRIGFLCVIVAIVVGLTCEVFGQDSEGEMCVPMGVITIKPPPEVTPQKSPVDFPHSRHFATDCKTCHHTWKGQEKIQGCQTSGCHDQASAPKTTESYLSYSDVSIKYFKYAYHEACIGCHKEIRAKNLQTAKSYQVLGEALPAAGPSGCIECHPK
;
A
#
# COMPACT_ATOMS: atom_id res chain seq x y z
N MET A 1 16.15 -18.69 67.33
CA MET A 1 16.55 -17.75 66.26
C MET A 1 16.87 -18.39 64.90
N ARG A 2 17.17 -19.68 64.73
CA ARG A 2 17.51 -20.32 63.44
C ARG A 2 16.29 -20.59 62.51
N MET A 3 15.08 -20.66 63.00
CA MET A 3 13.87 -20.93 62.16
C MET A 3 13.33 -19.69 61.45
N GLN A 4 13.52 -18.50 61.97
CA GLN A 4 13.09 -17.23 61.33
C GLN A 4 13.93 -16.92 60.08
N ALA A 5 15.22 -17.16 60.09
CA ALA A 5 16.12 -16.90 58.98
C ALA A 5 15.79 -17.76 57.71
N LYS A 6 15.36 -19.01 57.89
CA LYS A 6 14.98 -19.92 56.80
C LYS A 6 13.66 -19.48 56.11
N ARG A 7 12.70 -18.93 56.88
CA ARG A 7 11.43 -18.45 56.30
C ARG A 7 11.61 -17.17 55.51
N ILE A 8 12.49 -16.26 55.91
CA ILE A 8 12.78 -15.03 55.18
C ILE A 8 13.53 -15.36 53.87
N GLY A 9 14.51 -16.26 53.90
CA GLY A 9 15.24 -16.69 52.70
C GLY A 9 14.32 -17.35 51.65
N PHE A 10 13.35 -18.18 52.10
CA PHE A 10 12.40 -18.82 51.19
C PHE A 10 11.41 -17.82 50.56
N LEU A 11 10.97 -16.82 51.36
CA LEU A 11 10.09 -15.74 50.82
C LEU A 11 10.80 -14.88 49.80
N CYS A 12 12.05 -14.51 50.01
CA CYS A 12 12.85 -13.74 49.04
C CYS A 12 13.06 -14.50 47.71
N VAL A 13 13.25 -15.82 47.75
CA VAL A 13 13.40 -16.63 46.55
C VAL A 13 12.11 -16.70 45.77
N ILE A 14 10.96 -16.84 46.44
CA ILE A 14 9.64 -16.85 45.75
C ILE A 14 9.35 -15.48 45.12
N VAL A 15 9.65 -14.39 45.81
CA VAL A 15 9.46 -13.02 45.24
C VAL A 15 10.39 -12.81 44.05
N ALA A 16 11.62 -13.26 44.08
CA ALA A 16 12.54 -13.18 42.94
C ALA A 16 12.07 -14.00 41.74
N ILE A 17 11.48 -15.18 41.97
CA ILE A 17 10.92 -16.02 40.90
C ILE A 17 9.65 -15.38 40.30
N VAL A 18 8.79 -14.77 41.11
CA VAL A 18 7.57 -14.11 40.62
C VAL A 18 7.90 -12.84 39.84
N VAL A 19 8.91 -12.07 40.26
CA VAL A 19 9.37 -10.87 39.51
C VAL A 19 10.11 -11.26 38.21
N GLY A 20 10.80 -12.43 38.21
CA GLY A 20 11.47 -12.92 37.00
C GLY A 20 10.54 -13.56 35.97
N LEU A 21 9.29 -13.85 36.31
CA LEU A 21 8.30 -14.44 35.39
C LEU A 21 7.36 -13.43 34.73
N THR A 22 7.45 -12.15 35.08
CA THR A 22 6.91 -11.08 34.25
C THR A 22 7.91 -10.79 33.14
N CYS A 23 8.20 -11.80 32.31
CA CYS A 23 8.73 -11.56 30.98
C CYS A 23 7.61 -10.85 30.23
N GLU A 24 7.68 -9.54 30.24
CA GLU A 24 6.85 -8.71 29.40
C GLU A 24 7.07 -9.19 27.98
N VAL A 25 6.03 -9.79 27.41
CA VAL A 25 5.90 -9.96 25.98
C VAL A 25 5.70 -8.55 25.44
N PHE A 26 6.74 -7.73 25.50
CA PHE A 26 6.87 -6.61 24.58
C PHE A 26 6.97 -7.28 23.22
N GLY A 27 5.91 -7.20 22.44
CA GLY A 27 5.99 -7.43 21.02
C GLY A 27 7.14 -6.55 20.56
N GLN A 28 8.26 -7.16 20.19
CA GLN A 28 9.26 -6.49 19.39
C GLN A 28 8.52 -6.12 18.12
N ASP A 29 8.15 -4.85 18.00
CA ASP A 29 7.94 -4.25 16.70
C ASP A 29 9.25 -4.52 15.96
N SER A 30 9.25 -5.51 15.08
CA SER A 30 10.39 -5.82 14.24
C SER A 30 10.58 -4.63 13.30
N GLU A 31 11.34 -3.64 13.77
CA GLU A 31 11.76 -2.53 12.93
C GLU A 31 12.50 -3.14 11.75
N GLY A 32 11.84 -3.19 10.59
CA GLY A 32 12.42 -3.69 9.35
C GLY A 32 11.65 -4.82 8.66
N GLU A 33 10.61 -5.40 9.25
CA GLU A 33 9.78 -6.36 8.54
C GLU A 33 8.79 -5.65 7.62
N MET A 34 8.95 -5.86 6.31
CA MET A 34 8.03 -5.33 5.31
C MET A 34 6.71 -6.10 5.35
N CYS A 35 5.70 -5.51 5.97
CA CYS A 35 4.35 -6.08 5.98
C CYS A 35 3.61 -5.67 4.71
N VAL A 36 3.42 -6.61 3.79
CA VAL A 36 2.67 -6.40 2.56
C VAL A 36 1.22 -6.88 2.76
N PRO A 37 0.21 -6.02 2.59
CA PRO A 37 -1.18 -6.44 2.68
C PRO A 37 -1.51 -7.46 1.58
N MET A 38 -1.82 -8.69 1.97
CA MET A 38 -2.18 -9.77 1.03
C MET A 38 -3.64 -9.71 0.56
N GLY A 39 -4.47 -8.96 1.28
CA GLY A 39 -5.88 -8.80 1.00
C GLY A 39 -6.22 -7.71 -0.01
N VAL A 40 -7.50 -7.37 -0.04
CA VAL A 40 -8.02 -6.25 -0.83
C VAL A 40 -7.92 -4.97 -0.03
N ILE A 41 -7.34 -3.93 -0.62
CA ILE A 41 -7.28 -2.59 -0.06
C ILE A 41 -8.38 -1.76 -0.70
N THR A 42 -9.29 -1.21 0.09
CA THR A 42 -10.32 -0.31 -0.41
C THR A 42 -9.78 1.12 -0.49
N ILE A 43 -9.59 1.60 -1.72
CA ILE A 43 -9.12 2.97 -2.00
C ILE A 43 -10.32 3.92 -1.99
N LYS A 44 -10.25 4.93 -1.14
CA LYS A 44 -11.28 5.97 -0.98
C LYS A 44 -10.67 7.35 -1.22
N PRO A 45 -11.47 8.36 -1.60
CA PRO A 45 -10.98 9.74 -1.63
C PRO A 45 -10.63 10.23 -0.21
N PRO A 46 -9.89 11.34 -0.10
CA PRO A 46 -9.68 12.02 1.17
C PRO A 46 -10.99 12.31 1.91
N PRO A 47 -11.02 12.32 3.25
CA PRO A 47 -12.26 12.43 4.04
C PRO A 47 -13.11 13.67 3.74
N GLU A 48 -12.49 14.75 3.33
CA GLU A 48 -13.13 16.02 2.96
C GLU A 48 -13.81 15.99 1.60
N VAL A 49 -13.60 14.93 0.80
CA VAL A 49 -14.19 14.79 -0.53
C VAL A 49 -15.43 13.92 -0.49
N THR A 50 -16.56 14.45 -0.91
CA THR A 50 -17.77 13.65 -1.13
C THR A 50 -17.59 12.74 -2.35
N PRO A 51 -17.60 11.40 -2.20
CA PRO A 51 -17.38 10.49 -3.30
C PRO A 51 -18.50 10.60 -4.36
N GLN A 52 -18.13 10.73 -5.62
CA GLN A 52 -19.08 10.69 -6.75
C GLN A 52 -19.18 9.28 -7.36
N LYS A 53 -18.27 8.40 -6.99
CA LYS A 53 -18.19 7.01 -7.44
C LYS A 53 -17.93 6.11 -6.24
N SER A 54 -18.25 4.84 -6.37
CA SER A 54 -17.91 3.84 -5.36
C SER A 54 -16.39 3.78 -5.14
N PRO A 55 -15.95 3.41 -3.94
CA PRO A 55 -14.55 3.10 -3.68
C PRO A 55 -14.02 2.03 -4.64
N VAL A 56 -12.71 2.00 -4.81
CA VAL A 56 -12.03 1.00 -5.65
C VAL A 56 -11.43 -0.08 -4.75
N ASP A 57 -11.80 -1.32 -5.00
CA ASP A 57 -11.18 -2.47 -4.36
C ASP A 57 -9.92 -2.88 -5.12
N PHE A 58 -8.77 -2.65 -4.49
CA PHE A 58 -7.45 -2.92 -5.04
C PHE A 58 -6.89 -4.23 -4.48
N PRO A 59 -6.86 -5.32 -5.25
CA PRO A 59 -6.23 -6.58 -4.83
C PRO A 59 -4.72 -6.49 -5.00
N HIS A 60 -4.01 -6.17 -3.93
CA HIS A 60 -2.56 -5.97 -3.93
C HIS A 60 -1.81 -7.20 -4.48
N SER A 61 -2.26 -8.40 -4.12
CA SER A 61 -1.67 -9.66 -4.57
C SER A 61 -1.60 -9.83 -6.10
N ARG A 62 -2.51 -9.23 -6.85
CA ARG A 62 -2.50 -9.26 -8.32
C ARG A 62 -1.40 -8.41 -8.96
N HIS A 63 -0.75 -7.56 -8.16
CA HIS A 63 0.28 -6.63 -8.61
C HIS A 63 1.70 -7.05 -8.20
N PHE A 64 1.86 -8.22 -7.57
CA PHE A 64 3.17 -8.70 -7.10
C PHE A 64 4.17 -9.03 -8.22
N ALA A 65 3.71 -9.17 -9.46
CA ALA A 65 4.60 -9.28 -10.60
C ALA A 65 5.21 -7.94 -11.05
N THR A 66 4.74 -6.83 -10.49
CA THR A 66 5.23 -5.48 -10.78
C THR A 66 6.19 -5.05 -9.68
N ASP A 67 7.28 -4.36 -10.03
CA ASP A 67 8.22 -3.82 -9.05
C ASP A 67 7.49 -2.89 -8.07
N CYS A 68 7.73 -3.06 -6.77
CA CYS A 68 7.10 -2.27 -5.71
C CYS A 68 7.29 -0.77 -5.91
N LYS A 69 8.45 -0.36 -6.42
CA LYS A 69 8.79 1.05 -6.67
C LYS A 69 8.05 1.67 -7.84
N THR A 70 7.44 0.87 -8.70
CA THR A 70 6.58 1.39 -9.78
C THR A 70 5.40 2.18 -9.20
N CYS A 71 4.84 1.73 -8.07
CA CYS A 71 3.76 2.41 -7.36
C CYS A 71 4.28 3.19 -6.14
N HIS A 72 5.18 2.58 -5.36
CA HIS A 72 5.79 3.17 -4.17
C HIS A 72 7.10 3.88 -4.51
N HIS A 73 7.04 4.83 -5.45
CA HIS A 73 8.20 5.43 -6.11
C HIS A 73 9.15 6.21 -5.17
N THR A 74 8.69 6.61 -3.98
CA THR A 74 9.52 7.28 -2.97
C THR A 74 10.21 6.32 -2.00
N TRP A 75 9.83 5.03 -2.03
CA TRP A 75 10.33 4.04 -1.08
C TRP A 75 11.79 3.68 -1.35
N LYS A 76 12.64 3.76 -0.32
CA LYS A 76 14.08 3.48 -0.40
C LYS A 76 14.47 2.05 -0.05
N GLY A 77 13.49 1.21 0.31
CA GLY A 77 13.70 -0.21 0.53
C GLY A 77 13.89 -0.65 1.98
N GLN A 78 14.05 0.27 2.92
CA GLN A 78 14.32 -0.04 4.34
C GLN A 78 13.32 0.57 5.31
N GLU A 79 12.52 1.51 4.85
CA GLU A 79 11.54 2.23 5.66
C GLU A 79 10.11 1.75 5.39
N LYS A 80 9.19 2.07 6.28
CA LYS A 80 7.78 1.77 6.09
C LYS A 80 7.26 2.38 4.79
N ILE A 81 6.62 1.56 3.98
CA ILE A 81 6.00 2.00 2.73
C ILE A 81 4.85 2.96 3.03
N GLN A 82 4.86 4.11 2.36
CA GLN A 82 3.81 5.12 2.47
C GLN A 82 2.75 4.91 1.39
N GLY A 83 1.50 5.21 1.72
CA GLY A 83 0.39 5.22 0.75
C GLY A 83 0.41 6.46 -0.13
N CYS A 84 -0.28 6.41 -1.27
CA CYS A 84 -0.33 7.53 -2.22
C CYS A 84 -0.85 8.84 -1.59
N GLN A 85 -1.83 8.76 -0.68
CA GLN A 85 -2.44 9.93 -0.01
C GLN A 85 -1.71 10.36 1.27
N THR A 86 -0.48 9.90 1.51
CA THR A 86 0.33 10.40 2.63
C THR A 86 0.52 11.91 2.48
N SER A 87 0.44 12.63 3.60
CA SER A 87 0.55 14.10 3.62
C SER A 87 1.78 14.61 2.87
N GLY A 88 1.57 15.56 1.99
CA GLY A 88 2.61 16.12 1.11
C GLY A 88 2.87 15.34 -0.18
N CYS A 89 2.25 14.14 -0.35
CA CYS A 89 2.35 13.35 -1.58
C CYS A 89 1.18 13.67 -2.54
N HIS A 90 0.19 12.80 -2.66
CA HIS A 90 -0.98 12.95 -3.53
C HIS A 90 -2.25 13.17 -2.69
N ASP A 91 -2.22 14.13 -1.80
CA ASP A 91 -3.24 14.36 -0.77
C ASP A 91 -4.17 15.55 -1.07
N GLN A 92 -3.97 16.26 -2.18
CA GLN A 92 -4.84 17.37 -2.54
C GLN A 92 -6.24 16.88 -2.91
N ALA A 93 -7.25 17.39 -2.19
CA ALA A 93 -8.65 17.01 -2.35
C ALA A 93 -9.34 17.64 -3.58
N SER A 94 -8.80 18.73 -4.12
CA SER A 94 -9.36 19.47 -5.25
C SER A 94 -8.38 19.59 -6.41
N ALA A 95 -8.92 19.58 -7.61
CA ALA A 95 -8.11 19.82 -8.80
C ALA A 95 -7.50 21.23 -8.77
N PRO A 96 -6.24 21.39 -9.21
CA PRO A 96 -5.64 22.70 -9.33
C PRO A 96 -6.43 23.57 -10.33
N LYS A 97 -6.64 24.82 -9.98
CA LYS A 97 -7.25 25.82 -10.87
C LYS A 97 -6.21 26.29 -11.87
N THR A 98 -5.96 25.51 -12.90
CA THR A 98 -5.10 25.93 -14.01
C THR A 98 -5.98 26.20 -15.24
N THR A 99 -5.68 27.26 -15.96
CA THR A 99 -6.29 27.57 -17.26
C THR A 99 -5.76 26.68 -18.38
N GLU A 100 -4.74 25.88 -18.10
CA GLU A 100 -4.17 24.92 -19.04
C GLU A 100 -4.92 23.60 -18.97
N SER A 101 -5.13 23.06 -20.15
CA SER A 101 -5.86 21.83 -20.42
C SER A 101 -5.70 20.76 -19.34
N TYR A 102 -6.82 20.12 -18.96
CA TYR A 102 -6.92 18.96 -18.04
C TYR A 102 -5.97 17.79 -18.34
N LEU A 103 -5.16 17.88 -19.37
CA LEU A 103 -4.24 16.86 -19.87
C LEU A 103 -2.77 17.24 -19.69
N SER A 104 -2.48 18.42 -19.16
CA SER A 104 -1.11 18.82 -18.90
C SER A 104 -0.66 18.26 -17.53
N TYR A 105 0.27 17.32 -17.56
CA TYR A 105 1.02 16.85 -16.41
C TYR A 105 1.88 17.98 -15.87
N SER A 106 1.31 18.88 -15.07
CA SER A 106 2.11 19.78 -14.25
C SER A 106 2.35 19.13 -12.89
N ASP A 107 3.49 19.40 -12.26
CA ASP A 107 3.80 18.95 -10.89
C ASP A 107 2.71 19.29 -9.88
N VAL A 108 1.88 20.28 -10.20
CA VAL A 108 0.75 20.72 -9.38
C VAL A 108 -0.45 19.78 -9.56
N SER A 109 -0.71 19.26 -10.74
CA SER A 109 -1.85 18.35 -10.99
C SER A 109 -1.64 16.98 -10.41
N ILE A 110 -0.39 16.50 -10.36
CA ILE A 110 -0.07 15.18 -9.82
C ILE A 110 -0.29 15.08 -8.32
N LYS A 111 -0.27 16.18 -7.60
CA LYS A 111 -0.60 16.22 -6.17
C LYS A 111 -2.09 16.02 -5.89
N TYR A 112 -2.95 16.21 -6.87
CA TYR A 112 -4.37 15.93 -6.75
C TYR A 112 -4.62 14.43 -6.80
N PHE A 113 -5.17 13.87 -5.71
CA PHE A 113 -5.31 12.43 -5.51
C PHE A 113 -5.95 11.69 -6.70
N LYS A 114 -7.01 12.26 -7.28
CA LYS A 114 -7.73 11.64 -8.39
C LYS A 114 -6.86 11.48 -9.64
N TYR A 115 -6.01 12.46 -9.94
CA TYR A 115 -5.11 12.38 -11.09
C TYR A 115 -4.02 11.37 -10.86
N ALA A 116 -3.41 11.38 -9.66
CA ALA A 116 -2.37 10.43 -9.31
C ALA A 116 -2.84 8.97 -9.42
N TYR A 117 -4.01 8.65 -8.86
CA TYR A 117 -4.55 7.29 -8.97
C TYR A 117 -4.96 6.92 -10.40
N HIS A 118 -5.64 7.80 -11.12
CA HIS A 118 -6.07 7.51 -12.49
C HIS A 118 -4.87 7.27 -13.40
N GLU A 119 -3.82 8.07 -13.26
CA GLU A 119 -2.62 7.89 -14.06
C GLU A 119 -1.87 6.61 -13.69
N ALA A 120 -1.62 6.37 -12.42
CA ALA A 120 -0.91 5.19 -11.99
C ALA A 120 -1.62 3.90 -12.41
N CYS A 121 -2.94 3.82 -12.21
CA CYS A 121 -3.70 2.59 -12.50
C CYS A 121 -4.06 2.48 -13.98
N ILE A 122 -4.77 3.47 -14.53
CA ILE A 122 -5.27 3.42 -15.91
C ILE A 122 -4.13 3.54 -16.91
N GLY A 123 -3.14 4.37 -16.64
CA GLY A 123 -1.96 4.57 -17.50
C GLY A 123 -1.22 3.24 -17.70
N CYS A 124 -0.84 2.58 -16.60
CA CYS A 124 -0.17 1.30 -16.62
C CYS A 124 -1.00 0.20 -17.32
N HIS A 125 -2.29 0.08 -16.98
CA HIS A 125 -3.18 -0.91 -17.61
C HIS A 125 -3.34 -0.69 -19.12
N LYS A 126 -3.41 0.56 -19.58
CA LYS A 126 -3.43 0.90 -21.01
C LYS A 126 -2.13 0.56 -21.70
N GLU A 127 -1.00 0.81 -21.05
CA GLU A 127 0.32 0.48 -21.60
C GLU A 127 0.49 -1.03 -21.78
N ILE A 128 0.11 -1.84 -20.77
CA ILE A 128 0.13 -3.30 -20.88
C ILE A 128 -0.77 -3.77 -22.02
N ARG A 129 -1.98 -3.20 -22.15
CA ARG A 129 -2.89 -3.52 -23.24
C ARG A 129 -2.30 -3.18 -24.62
N ALA A 130 -1.66 -2.03 -24.74
CA ALA A 130 -0.99 -1.63 -25.99
C ALA A 130 0.15 -2.58 -26.35
N LYS A 131 0.99 -2.95 -25.38
CA LYS A 131 2.05 -3.95 -25.56
C LYS A 131 1.50 -5.31 -25.98
N ASN A 132 0.43 -5.77 -25.34
CA ASN A 132 -0.23 -7.03 -25.70
C ASN A 132 -0.76 -7.02 -27.12
N LEU A 133 -1.35 -5.91 -27.56
CA LEU A 133 -1.83 -5.76 -28.95
C LEU A 133 -0.66 -5.76 -29.97
N GLN A 134 0.45 -5.15 -29.65
CA GLN A 134 1.66 -5.18 -30.50
C GLN A 134 2.23 -6.61 -30.58
N THR A 135 2.34 -7.28 -29.44
CA THR A 135 2.85 -8.65 -29.36
C THR A 135 1.94 -9.62 -30.13
N ALA A 136 0.62 -9.49 -29.99
CA ALA A 136 -0.34 -10.33 -30.72
C ALA A 136 -0.29 -10.11 -32.25
N LYS A 137 0.13 -8.95 -32.71
CA LYS A 137 0.34 -8.65 -34.14
C LYS A 137 1.67 -9.17 -34.67
N SER A 138 2.68 -9.32 -33.83
CA SER A 138 3.93 -9.92 -34.20
C SER A 138 3.77 -11.45 -34.11
N TYR A 139 4.04 -12.17 -35.16
CA TYR A 139 3.94 -13.65 -35.26
C TYR A 139 4.82 -14.41 -34.24
N GLN A 140 5.34 -13.74 -33.21
CA GLN A 140 6.25 -14.28 -32.19
C GLN A 140 5.54 -14.81 -30.94
N VAL A 141 4.23 -14.76 -30.87
CA VAL A 141 3.47 -15.33 -29.72
C VAL A 141 3.34 -16.84 -29.92
N LEU A 142 4.38 -17.55 -29.64
CA LEU A 142 4.39 -19.01 -29.62
C LEU A 142 3.89 -19.48 -28.23
N GLY A 143 2.58 -19.47 -28.02
CA GLY A 143 1.94 -20.26 -26.97
C GLY A 143 1.98 -19.74 -25.53
N GLU A 144 2.58 -18.61 -25.21
CA GLU A 144 2.52 -18.02 -23.88
C GLU A 144 1.32 -17.08 -23.74
N ALA A 145 0.59 -17.23 -22.64
CA ALA A 145 -0.50 -16.32 -22.32
C ALA A 145 0.05 -14.92 -21.99
N LEU A 146 -0.44 -13.90 -22.70
CA LEU A 146 -0.09 -12.52 -22.41
C LEU A 146 -0.61 -12.09 -21.03
N PRO A 147 0.14 -11.24 -20.31
CA PRO A 147 -0.29 -10.77 -19.00
C PRO A 147 -1.63 -10.03 -19.08
N ALA A 148 -2.48 -10.20 -18.07
CA ALA A 148 -3.75 -9.48 -17.98
C ALA A 148 -3.50 -7.98 -17.88
N ALA A 149 -4.17 -7.21 -18.74
CA ALA A 149 -3.96 -5.75 -18.79
C ALA A 149 -4.67 -4.98 -17.67
N GLY A 150 -5.52 -5.63 -16.89
CA GLY A 150 -6.30 -4.98 -15.84
C GLY A 150 -7.43 -4.08 -16.35
N PRO A 151 -8.27 -3.56 -15.44
CA PRO A 151 -9.38 -2.67 -15.76
C PRO A 151 -8.89 -1.27 -16.12
N SER A 152 -9.59 -0.61 -17.05
CA SER A 152 -9.29 0.77 -17.47
C SER A 152 -10.55 1.63 -17.67
N GLY A 153 -11.73 1.04 -17.53
CA GLY A 153 -13.02 1.72 -17.63
C GLY A 153 -13.57 2.18 -16.28
N CYS A 154 -14.37 3.23 -16.28
CA CYS A 154 -14.94 3.79 -15.04
C CYS A 154 -15.71 2.76 -14.20
N ILE A 155 -16.56 1.96 -14.83
CA ILE A 155 -17.41 0.97 -14.14
C ILE A 155 -16.66 -0.31 -13.79
N GLU A 156 -15.52 -0.57 -14.41
CA GLU A 156 -14.67 -1.72 -14.11
C GLU A 156 -13.91 -1.51 -12.78
N CYS A 157 -13.56 -0.25 -12.48
CA CYS A 157 -12.89 0.13 -11.23
C CYS A 157 -13.88 0.60 -10.16
N HIS A 158 -14.98 1.26 -10.59
CA HIS A 158 -16.02 1.81 -9.71
C HIS A 158 -17.36 1.09 -9.99
N PRO A 159 -17.57 -0.11 -9.45
CA PRO A 159 -18.84 -0.82 -9.61
C PRO A 159 -19.99 0.00 -9.00
N LYS A 160 -21.22 -0.22 -9.47
CA LYS A 160 -22.43 0.45 -8.96
C LYS A 160 -22.85 -0.12 -7.63
#